data_0a1489a4d6666351f0bb46eba2abb0fc
#
_entry.id   0a1489a4d6666351f0bb46eba2abb0fc
#
_cell.length_a   1.000
_cell.length_b   1.000
_cell.length_c   1.000
_cell.angle_alpha   90.00
_cell.angle_beta   90.00
_cell.angle_gamma   90.00
#
_symmetry.space_group_name_H-M   'P 1'
#
loop_
_entity.id
_entity.type
_entity.pdbx_description
1 polymer ?
#
loop_
_entity_poly.entity_id
_entity_poly.type
_entity_poly.pdbx_seq_one_letter_code
_entity_poly.pdbx_strand_id
1 'polypeptide(L)'
;MELYAVYVVISQPTDIFFERMWLSAYSLKKYNPKMKVVCLVDDATYRGVQTTYRGKSQKVVDHFEIIDLPEGLSQRAKSRWIKTNLRSLLKGDFLFIDSDTVVCDDLSELELQKAELMMVLDYHLLLNEHKDGKLIRHVCEQVFGRKLTTDDYFNSGVILARDTPEVHRFFDMWHKYWLEGVRRGCETDQKSLAYVVQDNPGVVRELDGIYNAQIRYSVRYLCRGKILHFFTGGDHVSINHPFMADAVYLQMKEENGISENVKQQVGDCKSLFDVQSYIMTGVELEIKNNASYRVLLLLRIYFPILYKINNMMACFLNVMLTKMCLKK
;
A
#
# COMPACT_ATOMS: atom_id res chain seq x y z
N MET A 1 -0.74 -13.81 -24.28
CA MET A 1 0.47 -13.02 -23.93
C MET A 1 0.83 -13.38 -22.50
N GLU A 2 2.09 -13.53 -22.18
CA GLU A 2 2.56 -13.90 -20.84
C GLU A 2 2.35 -12.71 -19.88
N LEU A 3 1.79 -12.97 -18.68
CA LEU A 3 1.60 -11.96 -17.65
C LEU A 3 2.97 -11.52 -17.09
N TYR A 4 3.21 -10.23 -16.95
CA TYR A 4 4.44 -9.70 -16.35
C TYR A 4 4.14 -8.76 -15.17
N ALA A 5 5.07 -8.67 -14.23
CA ALA A 5 4.94 -7.79 -13.07
C ALA A 5 5.43 -6.38 -13.40
N VAL A 6 4.71 -5.39 -12.84
CA VAL A 6 5.00 -3.97 -13.02
C VAL A 6 5.15 -3.29 -11.67
N TYR A 7 6.22 -2.53 -11.53
CA TYR A 7 6.46 -1.63 -10.40
C TYR A 7 6.55 -0.19 -10.87
N VAL A 8 6.20 0.74 -10.01
CA VAL A 8 6.42 2.18 -10.21
C VAL A 8 7.20 2.71 -9.03
N VAL A 9 8.35 3.33 -9.28
CA VAL A 9 9.13 3.93 -8.21
C VAL A 9 9.74 5.25 -8.63
N ILE A 10 9.52 6.28 -7.81
CA ILE A 10 10.19 7.58 -7.86
C ILE A 10 10.95 7.72 -6.55
N SER A 11 12.27 7.76 -6.62
CA SER A 11 13.12 7.67 -5.44
C SER A 11 14.32 8.60 -5.54
N GLN A 12 14.68 9.18 -4.41
CA GLN A 12 15.88 9.98 -4.23
C GLN A 12 16.95 9.15 -3.46
N PRO A 13 18.23 9.56 -3.49
CA PRO A 13 19.27 8.86 -2.73
C PRO A 13 19.01 8.83 -1.21
N THR A 14 18.23 9.78 -0.69
CA THR A 14 17.97 9.94 0.75
C THR A 14 16.80 9.10 1.25
N ASP A 15 15.86 8.73 0.38
CA ASP A 15 14.71 7.91 0.76
C ASP A 15 14.97 6.40 0.60
N ILE A 16 13.97 5.58 0.88
CA ILE A 16 14.03 4.11 0.83
C ILE A 16 13.03 3.50 -0.16
N PHE A 17 12.39 4.32 -1.01
CA PHE A 17 11.35 3.81 -1.90
C PHE A 17 11.89 2.86 -2.95
N PHE A 18 13.14 3.06 -3.39
CA PHE A 18 13.81 2.15 -4.31
C PHE A 18 14.10 0.81 -3.65
N GLU A 19 14.59 0.80 -2.41
CA GLU A 19 14.90 -0.40 -1.64
C GLU A 19 13.64 -1.23 -1.39
N ARG A 20 12.49 -0.60 -1.14
CA ARG A 20 11.18 -1.26 -1.05
C ARG A 20 10.83 -1.99 -2.35
N MET A 21 10.84 -1.29 -3.48
CA MET A 21 10.60 -1.89 -4.79
C MET A 21 11.57 -3.04 -5.08
N TRP A 22 12.86 -2.82 -4.83
CA TRP A 22 13.88 -3.85 -5.09
C TRP A 22 13.64 -5.11 -4.27
N LEU A 23 13.30 -4.97 -3.00
CA LEU A 23 13.00 -6.11 -2.11
C LEU A 23 11.71 -6.84 -2.54
N SER A 24 10.68 -6.08 -2.93
CA SER A 24 9.45 -6.66 -3.47
C SER A 24 9.74 -7.44 -4.75
N ALA A 25 10.47 -6.87 -5.71
CA ALA A 25 10.88 -7.55 -6.93
C ALA A 25 11.77 -8.79 -6.66
N TYR A 26 12.67 -8.72 -5.67
CA TYR A 26 13.46 -9.87 -5.24
C TYR A 26 12.55 -10.99 -4.69
N SER A 27 11.60 -10.66 -3.83
CA SER A 27 10.66 -11.63 -3.28
C SER A 27 9.80 -12.27 -4.38
N LEU A 28 9.36 -11.47 -5.37
CA LEU A 28 8.66 -11.98 -6.53
C LEU A 28 9.50 -12.99 -7.31
N LYS A 29 10.73 -12.65 -7.67
CA LYS A 29 11.63 -13.55 -8.42
C LYS A 29 11.99 -14.81 -7.66
N LYS A 30 12.00 -14.78 -6.32
CA LYS A 30 12.22 -15.96 -5.47
C LYS A 30 11.17 -17.05 -5.69
N TYR A 31 9.90 -16.66 -5.79
CA TYR A 31 8.77 -17.60 -5.93
C TYR A 31 8.27 -17.73 -7.38
N ASN A 32 8.54 -16.72 -8.21
CA ASN A 32 8.09 -16.64 -9.60
C ASN A 32 9.27 -16.30 -10.53
N PRO A 33 10.29 -17.16 -10.66
CA PRO A 33 11.56 -16.84 -11.33
C PRO A 33 11.40 -16.53 -12.83
N LYS A 34 10.35 -17.03 -13.47
CA LYS A 34 10.06 -16.81 -14.90
C LYS A 34 9.28 -15.52 -15.17
N MET A 35 8.55 -15.00 -14.18
CA MET A 35 7.76 -13.78 -14.37
C MET A 35 8.69 -12.59 -14.63
N LYS A 36 8.49 -11.92 -15.76
CA LYS A 36 9.26 -10.71 -16.11
C LYS A 36 8.87 -9.56 -15.19
N VAL A 37 9.84 -8.73 -14.86
CA VAL A 37 9.68 -7.55 -14.00
C VAL A 37 10.06 -6.31 -14.77
N VAL A 38 9.10 -5.40 -14.93
CA VAL A 38 9.28 -4.08 -15.52
C VAL A 38 9.10 -3.04 -14.41
N CYS A 39 10.03 -2.09 -14.32
CA CYS A 39 9.97 -1.01 -13.34
C CYS A 39 9.95 0.35 -14.06
N LEU A 40 8.87 1.11 -13.89
CA LEU A 40 8.74 2.45 -14.43
C LEU A 40 9.33 3.46 -13.43
N VAL A 41 10.22 4.32 -13.92
CA VAL A 41 11.00 5.27 -13.12
C VAL A 41 11.09 6.63 -13.84
N ASP A 42 11.42 7.70 -13.10
CA ASP A 42 11.91 8.94 -13.74
C ASP A 42 13.42 8.87 -13.98
N ASP A 43 13.92 9.77 -14.79
CA ASP A 43 15.34 9.85 -15.14
C ASP A 43 16.25 10.00 -13.90
N ALA A 44 15.82 10.75 -12.88
CA ALA A 44 16.59 10.92 -11.64
C ALA A 44 16.73 9.62 -10.86
N THR A 45 15.65 8.83 -10.76
CA THR A 45 15.67 7.50 -10.13
C THR A 45 16.57 6.54 -10.93
N TYR A 46 16.46 6.54 -12.27
CA TYR A 46 17.28 5.67 -13.12
C TYR A 46 18.77 6.00 -13.06
N ARG A 47 19.14 7.27 -12.99
CA ARG A 47 20.54 7.66 -12.74
C ARG A 47 21.07 7.06 -11.46
N GLY A 48 20.27 7.01 -10.40
CA GLY A 48 20.62 6.31 -9.16
C GLY A 48 20.91 4.81 -9.36
N VAL A 49 20.16 4.15 -10.25
CA VAL A 49 20.42 2.74 -10.62
C VAL A 49 21.77 2.62 -11.32
N GLN A 50 22.09 3.54 -12.23
CA GLN A 50 23.34 3.47 -13.01
C GLN A 50 24.59 3.77 -12.19
N THR A 51 24.49 4.62 -11.18
CA THR A 51 25.66 5.22 -10.51
C THR A 51 25.88 4.74 -9.07
N THR A 52 24.96 3.93 -8.51
CA THR A 52 25.04 3.48 -7.11
C THR A 52 24.89 1.96 -6.99
N TYR A 53 24.94 1.46 -5.75
CA TYR A 53 24.67 0.05 -5.43
C TYR A 53 23.27 -0.44 -5.91
N ARG A 54 22.35 0.49 -6.20
CA ARG A 54 21.01 0.19 -6.74
C ARG A 54 21.08 -0.51 -8.11
N GLY A 55 22.17 -0.42 -8.83
CA GLY A 55 22.44 -1.18 -10.05
C GLY A 55 22.39 -2.70 -9.88
N LYS A 56 22.64 -3.20 -8.66
CA LYS A 56 22.49 -4.64 -8.34
C LYS A 56 21.04 -5.14 -8.49
N SER A 57 20.05 -4.25 -8.50
CA SER A 57 18.64 -4.60 -8.73
C SER A 57 18.35 -5.16 -10.11
N GLN A 58 19.20 -4.89 -11.11
CA GLN A 58 19.12 -5.46 -12.46
C GLN A 58 19.17 -7.00 -12.49
N LYS A 59 19.54 -7.64 -11.39
CA LYS A 59 19.44 -9.10 -11.23
C LYS A 59 18.00 -9.60 -11.08
N VAL A 60 17.07 -8.73 -10.71
CA VAL A 60 15.66 -9.08 -10.43
C VAL A 60 14.67 -8.20 -11.20
N VAL A 61 15.09 -7.07 -11.71
CA VAL A 61 14.32 -6.19 -12.60
C VAL A 61 14.84 -6.41 -14.02
N ASP A 62 14.00 -6.96 -14.90
CA ASP A 62 14.39 -7.30 -16.25
C ASP A 62 14.47 -6.07 -17.17
N HIS A 63 13.63 -5.05 -16.88
CA HIS A 63 13.61 -3.82 -17.67
C HIS A 63 13.23 -2.60 -16.80
N PHE A 64 13.98 -1.49 -16.98
CA PHE A 64 13.62 -0.18 -16.45
C PHE A 64 13.11 0.69 -17.60
N GLU A 65 11.86 1.16 -17.48
CA GLU A 65 11.24 2.10 -18.42
C GLU A 65 11.32 3.51 -17.83
N ILE A 66 11.99 4.41 -18.56
CA ILE A 66 12.16 5.80 -18.12
C ILE A 66 10.98 6.61 -18.64
N ILE A 67 10.25 7.24 -17.73
CA ILE A 67 9.05 8.00 -18.06
C ILE A 67 9.32 9.49 -17.97
N ASP A 68 9.05 10.21 -19.05
CA ASP A 68 9.03 11.66 -19.07
C ASP A 68 7.79 12.17 -18.34
N LEU A 69 7.99 12.94 -17.30
CA LEU A 69 6.95 13.42 -16.41
C LEU A 69 6.74 14.93 -16.55
N PRO A 70 5.49 15.40 -16.39
CA PRO A 70 5.23 16.85 -16.33
C PRO A 70 6.04 17.52 -15.22
N GLU A 71 6.50 18.73 -15.49
CA GLU A 71 7.21 19.56 -14.51
C GLU A 71 6.32 19.95 -13.32
N GLY A 72 6.93 20.24 -12.18
CA GLY A 72 6.23 20.76 -10.99
C GLY A 72 5.50 19.73 -10.15
N LEU A 73 5.52 18.44 -10.52
CA LEU A 73 4.92 17.37 -9.70
C LEU A 73 5.78 17.05 -8.48
N SER A 74 5.14 16.89 -7.31
CA SER A 74 5.77 16.31 -6.13
C SER A 74 6.24 14.86 -6.41
N GLN A 75 7.16 14.33 -5.61
CA GLN A 75 7.61 12.94 -5.75
C GLN A 75 6.42 11.96 -5.68
N ARG A 76 5.47 12.21 -4.79
CA ARG A 76 4.24 11.42 -4.68
C ARG A 76 3.39 11.54 -5.94
N ALA A 77 3.16 12.76 -6.43
CA ALA A 77 2.36 13.01 -7.62
C ALA A 77 2.98 12.36 -8.86
N LYS A 78 4.30 12.39 -9.02
CA LYS A 78 5.02 11.69 -10.10
C LYS A 78 4.72 10.18 -10.11
N SER A 79 4.84 9.52 -8.96
CA SER A 79 4.52 8.10 -8.83
C SER A 79 3.05 7.79 -9.17
N ARG A 80 2.11 8.63 -8.73
CA ARG A 80 0.67 8.45 -9.00
C ARG A 80 0.32 8.78 -10.44
N TRP A 81 1.01 9.74 -11.06
CA TRP A 81 0.87 10.05 -12.49
C TRP A 81 1.18 8.80 -13.34
N ILE A 82 2.31 8.14 -13.09
CA ILE A 82 2.69 6.92 -13.78
C ILE A 82 1.65 5.82 -13.50
N LYS A 83 1.33 5.57 -12.22
CA LYS A 83 0.43 4.49 -11.79
C LYS A 83 -0.95 4.59 -12.44
N THR A 84 -1.56 5.77 -12.44
CA THR A 84 -2.88 5.98 -13.03
C THR A 84 -2.86 5.95 -14.56
N ASN A 85 -1.68 6.09 -15.17
CA ASN A 85 -1.48 6.09 -16.63
C ASN A 85 -0.83 4.81 -17.16
N LEU A 86 -0.72 3.75 -16.35
CA LEU A 86 -0.01 2.51 -16.70
C LEU A 86 -0.48 1.91 -18.03
N ARG A 87 -1.79 1.93 -18.29
CA ARG A 87 -2.33 1.30 -19.49
C ARG A 87 -1.95 2.01 -20.79
N SER A 88 -1.73 3.32 -20.75
CA SER A 88 -1.22 4.10 -21.90
C SER A 88 0.29 3.92 -22.11
N LEU A 89 1.02 3.58 -21.03
CA LEU A 89 2.47 3.43 -21.06
C LEU A 89 2.91 2.00 -21.44
N LEU A 90 2.08 1.01 -21.16
CA LEU A 90 2.44 -0.42 -21.27
C LEU A 90 1.51 -1.17 -22.22
N LYS A 91 2.05 -2.19 -22.89
CA LYS A 91 1.33 -3.14 -23.73
C LYS A 91 1.33 -4.53 -23.10
N GLY A 92 0.32 -5.33 -23.41
CA GLY A 92 0.18 -6.69 -22.87
C GLY A 92 -0.43 -6.73 -21.47
N ASP A 93 -0.68 -7.93 -20.98
CA ASP A 93 -1.28 -8.16 -19.67
C ASP A 93 -0.26 -7.94 -18.56
N PHE A 94 -0.62 -7.20 -17.52
CA PHE A 94 0.31 -6.96 -16.41
C PHE A 94 -0.33 -7.15 -15.02
N LEU A 95 0.53 -7.47 -14.07
CA LEU A 95 0.27 -7.43 -12.64
C LEU A 95 1.05 -6.25 -12.03
N PHE A 96 0.36 -5.15 -11.74
CA PHE A 96 0.97 -4.06 -10.99
C PHE A 96 1.05 -4.43 -9.51
N ILE A 97 2.19 -4.15 -8.88
CA ILE A 97 2.46 -4.42 -7.47
C ILE A 97 3.08 -3.17 -6.83
N ASP A 98 2.50 -2.67 -5.74
CA ASP A 98 3.09 -1.56 -4.96
C ASP A 98 4.42 -1.98 -4.32
N SER A 99 5.32 -1.04 -4.16
CA SER A 99 6.69 -1.27 -3.70
C SER A 99 6.82 -1.74 -2.24
N ASP A 100 5.82 -1.47 -1.40
CA ASP A 100 5.79 -1.86 0.01
C ASP A 100 5.11 -3.22 0.24
N THR A 101 5.35 -4.15 -0.68
CA THR A 101 4.84 -5.51 -0.63
C THR A 101 5.97 -6.54 -0.53
N VAL A 102 5.61 -7.76 -0.11
CA VAL A 102 6.48 -8.94 -0.17
C VAL A 102 5.70 -10.09 -0.78
N VAL A 103 6.20 -10.64 -1.88
CA VAL A 103 5.62 -11.84 -2.49
C VAL A 103 6.11 -13.07 -1.73
N CYS A 104 5.19 -13.97 -1.36
CA CYS A 104 5.46 -15.09 -0.46
C CYS A 104 5.13 -16.45 -1.07
N ASP A 105 4.64 -16.48 -2.32
CA ASP A 105 4.17 -17.70 -2.95
C ASP A 105 4.10 -17.55 -4.48
N ASP A 106 3.80 -18.67 -5.17
CA ASP A 106 3.56 -18.72 -6.61
C ASP A 106 2.30 -17.94 -6.99
N LEU A 107 2.40 -17.16 -8.07
CA LEU A 107 1.33 -16.32 -8.61
C LEU A 107 0.79 -16.81 -9.95
N SER A 108 1.18 -17.98 -10.42
CA SER A 108 0.80 -18.51 -11.74
C SER A 108 -0.71 -18.63 -11.94
N GLU A 109 -1.48 -18.85 -10.87
CA GLU A 109 -2.95 -18.89 -10.92
C GLU A 109 -3.59 -17.58 -11.42
N LEU A 110 -2.87 -16.44 -11.33
CA LEU A 110 -3.36 -15.16 -11.85
C LEU A 110 -3.49 -15.16 -13.38
N GLU A 111 -2.70 -15.96 -14.07
CA GLU A 111 -2.82 -16.10 -15.53
C GLU A 111 -4.16 -16.73 -15.94
N LEU A 112 -4.72 -17.58 -15.08
CA LEU A 112 -5.98 -18.29 -15.31
C LEU A 112 -7.22 -17.43 -15.03
N GLN A 113 -7.06 -16.25 -14.42
CA GLN A 113 -8.16 -15.35 -14.16
C GLN A 113 -8.76 -14.82 -15.46
N LYS A 114 -10.08 -14.92 -15.58
CA LYS A 114 -10.82 -14.52 -16.80
C LYS A 114 -11.24 -13.05 -16.82
N ALA A 115 -11.34 -12.43 -15.65
CA ALA A 115 -11.72 -11.02 -15.56
C ALA A 115 -10.58 -10.12 -16.09
N GLU A 116 -10.98 -9.04 -16.74
CA GLU A 116 -10.05 -8.15 -17.43
C GLU A 116 -9.34 -7.19 -16.51
N LEU A 117 -9.99 -6.76 -15.42
CA LEU A 117 -9.44 -5.87 -14.41
C LEU A 117 -9.84 -6.37 -13.02
N MET A 118 -8.85 -6.63 -12.17
CA MET A 118 -9.10 -7.14 -10.82
C MET A 118 -8.26 -6.40 -9.78
N MET A 119 -8.89 -6.12 -8.65
CA MET A 119 -8.27 -5.50 -7.47
C MET A 119 -8.87 -6.11 -6.20
N VAL A 120 -8.19 -5.97 -5.07
CA VAL A 120 -8.70 -6.39 -3.75
C VAL A 120 -9.43 -5.22 -3.09
N LEU A 121 -10.54 -5.48 -2.40
CA LEU A 121 -11.22 -4.45 -1.60
C LEU A 121 -10.29 -3.87 -0.54
N ASP A 122 -10.33 -2.57 -0.36
CA ASP A 122 -9.57 -1.88 0.69
C ASP A 122 -10.05 -2.37 2.06
N TYR A 123 -9.12 -2.69 2.95
CA TYR A 123 -9.39 -3.36 4.24
C TYR A 123 -10.11 -4.72 4.12
N HIS A 124 -10.25 -5.28 2.93
CA HIS A 124 -11.02 -6.49 2.63
C HIS A 124 -12.50 -6.40 3.03
N LEU A 125 -13.09 -5.20 2.93
CA LEU A 125 -14.46 -4.91 3.32
C LEU A 125 -15.13 -4.02 2.27
N LEU A 126 -16.44 -4.15 2.13
CA LEU A 126 -17.24 -3.16 1.44
C LEU A 126 -17.23 -1.83 2.20
N LEU A 127 -17.36 -0.71 1.53
CA LEU A 127 -17.25 0.60 2.15
C LEU A 127 -18.32 0.88 3.22
N ASN A 128 -19.51 0.29 3.09
CA ASN A 128 -20.58 0.37 4.10
C ASN A 128 -20.25 -0.43 5.37
N GLU A 129 -19.42 -1.47 5.27
CA GLU A 129 -18.95 -2.28 6.40
C GLU A 129 -17.70 -1.69 7.05
N HIS A 130 -17.04 -0.77 6.35
CA HIS A 130 -15.80 -0.17 6.82
C HIS A 130 -16.07 0.83 7.95
N LYS A 131 -15.35 0.68 9.09
CA LYS A 131 -15.52 1.56 10.27
C LYS A 131 -15.40 3.07 9.95
N ASP A 132 -14.56 3.42 8.99
CA ASP A 132 -14.34 4.78 8.53
C ASP A 132 -15.09 5.10 7.22
N GLY A 133 -15.98 4.23 6.76
CA GLY A 133 -16.67 4.34 5.47
C GLY A 133 -17.40 5.67 5.28
N LYS A 134 -18.10 6.16 6.32
CA LYS A 134 -18.75 7.48 6.28
C LYS A 134 -17.74 8.63 6.12
N LEU A 135 -16.61 8.56 6.82
CA LEU A 135 -15.55 9.56 6.71
C LEU A 135 -14.89 9.51 5.33
N ILE A 136 -14.60 8.31 4.81
CA ILE A 136 -14.04 8.12 3.48
C ILE A 136 -14.96 8.74 2.42
N ARG A 137 -16.28 8.44 2.46
CA ARG A 137 -17.26 9.05 1.56
C ARG A 137 -17.24 10.57 1.66
N HIS A 138 -17.34 11.10 2.87
CA HIS A 138 -17.34 12.54 3.09
C HIS A 138 -16.10 13.23 2.50
N VAL A 139 -14.90 12.69 2.76
CA VAL A 139 -13.65 13.23 2.21
C VAL A 139 -13.60 13.13 0.69
N CYS A 140 -14.07 12.02 0.10
CA CYS A 140 -14.18 11.88 -1.35
C CYS A 140 -15.14 12.93 -1.94
N GLU A 141 -16.30 13.11 -1.33
CA GLU A 141 -17.31 14.09 -1.73
C GLU A 141 -16.78 15.52 -1.66
N GLN A 142 -16.01 15.86 -0.62
CA GLN A 142 -15.36 17.19 -0.51
C GLN A 142 -14.37 17.44 -1.65
N VAL A 143 -13.59 16.42 -2.04
CA VAL A 143 -12.60 16.56 -3.13
C VAL A 143 -13.30 16.71 -4.47
N PHE A 144 -14.31 15.88 -4.78
CA PHE A 144 -14.90 15.80 -6.12
C PHE A 144 -16.22 16.57 -6.28
N GLY A 145 -16.82 17.04 -5.18
CA GLY A 145 -18.07 17.82 -5.20
C GLY A 145 -19.31 16.99 -5.60
N ARG A 146 -19.21 15.65 -5.54
CA ARG A 146 -20.32 14.73 -5.86
C ARG A 146 -20.35 13.55 -4.89
N LYS A 147 -21.53 12.95 -4.68
CA LYS A 147 -21.69 11.80 -3.78
C LYS A 147 -20.95 10.57 -4.28
N LEU A 148 -20.29 9.88 -3.35
CA LEU A 148 -19.77 8.54 -3.58
C LEU A 148 -20.82 7.52 -3.10
N THR A 149 -21.44 6.80 -4.01
CA THR A 149 -22.56 5.88 -3.74
C THR A 149 -22.17 4.41 -3.78
N THR A 150 -21.07 4.05 -4.48
CA THR A 150 -20.59 2.67 -4.53
C THR A 150 -20.09 2.20 -3.16
N ASP A 151 -20.28 0.92 -2.86
CA ASP A 151 -19.64 0.22 -1.75
C ASP A 151 -18.34 -0.47 -2.17
N ASP A 152 -18.12 -0.64 -3.46
CA ASP A 152 -16.90 -1.18 -4.03
C ASP A 152 -15.77 -0.15 -3.92
N TYR A 153 -14.92 -0.32 -2.90
CA TYR A 153 -13.79 0.56 -2.62
C TYR A 153 -12.51 -0.27 -2.65
N PHE A 154 -11.85 -0.29 -3.81
CA PHE A 154 -10.70 -1.14 -4.06
C PHE A 154 -9.39 -0.49 -3.59
N ASN A 155 -8.45 -1.32 -3.16
CA ASN A 155 -7.07 -0.96 -2.90
C ASN A 155 -6.25 -1.12 -4.18
N SER A 156 -5.57 -0.07 -4.58
CA SER A 156 -4.78 -0.03 -5.83
C SER A 156 -3.36 -0.62 -5.70
N GLY A 157 -3.03 -1.26 -4.57
CA GLY A 157 -1.67 -1.78 -4.34
C GLY A 157 -1.31 -3.04 -5.14
N VAL A 158 -2.32 -3.80 -5.59
CA VAL A 158 -2.15 -4.91 -6.53
C VAL A 158 -3.28 -4.84 -7.55
N ILE A 159 -2.91 -4.78 -8.85
CA ILE A 159 -3.85 -4.65 -9.96
C ILE A 159 -3.50 -5.67 -11.03
N LEU A 160 -4.38 -6.63 -11.28
CA LEU A 160 -4.32 -7.47 -12.47
C LEU A 160 -5.07 -6.77 -13.61
N ALA A 161 -4.40 -6.45 -14.70
CA ALA A 161 -4.96 -5.72 -15.83
C ALA A 161 -4.65 -6.41 -17.15
N ARG A 162 -5.70 -6.77 -17.90
CA ARG A 162 -5.58 -7.31 -19.26
C ARG A 162 -5.47 -6.16 -20.28
N ASP A 163 -4.87 -6.47 -21.42
CA ASP A 163 -4.71 -5.50 -22.51
C ASP A 163 -5.96 -5.47 -23.39
N THR A 164 -7.03 -4.86 -22.88
CA THR A 164 -8.33 -4.76 -23.57
C THR A 164 -8.80 -3.32 -23.67
N PRO A 165 -9.65 -2.99 -24.68
CA PRO A 165 -10.18 -1.64 -24.84
C PRO A 165 -10.96 -1.14 -23.61
N GLU A 166 -11.60 -2.03 -22.84
CA GLU A 166 -12.34 -1.66 -21.64
C GLU A 166 -11.39 -1.22 -20.53
N VAL A 167 -10.31 -1.96 -20.33
CA VAL A 167 -9.30 -1.62 -19.32
C VAL A 167 -8.55 -0.33 -19.71
N HIS A 168 -8.28 -0.10 -21.00
CA HIS A 168 -7.72 1.18 -21.47
C HIS A 168 -8.63 2.34 -21.08
N ARG A 169 -9.93 2.27 -21.42
CA ARG A 169 -10.91 3.33 -21.07
C ARG A 169 -10.99 3.57 -19.56
N PHE A 170 -10.94 2.50 -18.77
CA PHE A 170 -10.94 2.61 -17.30
C PHE A 170 -9.72 3.39 -16.79
N PHE A 171 -8.52 3.07 -17.24
CA PHE A 171 -7.31 3.78 -16.84
C PHE A 171 -7.27 5.23 -17.33
N ASP A 172 -7.74 5.51 -18.54
CA ASP A 172 -7.87 6.88 -19.07
C ASP A 172 -8.79 7.73 -18.17
N MET A 173 -9.92 7.16 -17.75
CA MET A 173 -10.82 7.83 -16.81
C MET A 173 -10.18 7.99 -15.43
N TRP A 174 -9.46 6.98 -14.94
CA TRP A 174 -8.78 7.06 -13.66
C TRP A 174 -7.72 8.16 -13.66
N HIS A 175 -6.90 8.22 -14.69
CA HIS A 175 -5.90 9.28 -14.85
C HIS A 175 -6.55 10.67 -14.92
N LYS A 176 -7.60 10.83 -15.72
CA LYS A 176 -8.37 12.08 -15.81
C LYS A 176 -8.93 12.53 -14.46
N TYR A 177 -9.54 11.62 -13.69
CA TYR A 177 -10.09 11.94 -12.37
C TYR A 177 -8.99 12.20 -11.36
N TRP A 178 -7.88 11.49 -11.43
CA TRP A 178 -6.73 11.79 -10.58
C TRP A 178 -6.17 13.19 -10.86
N LEU A 179 -6.03 13.60 -12.10
CA LEU A 179 -5.62 14.96 -12.48
C LEU A 179 -6.60 16.02 -11.94
N GLU A 180 -7.91 15.73 -11.96
CA GLU A 180 -8.92 16.59 -11.34
C GLU A 180 -8.71 16.69 -9.82
N GLY A 181 -8.47 15.58 -9.16
CA GLY A 181 -8.13 15.54 -7.74
C GLY A 181 -6.90 16.38 -7.39
N VAL A 182 -5.83 16.27 -8.18
CA VAL A 182 -4.60 17.07 -8.00
C VAL A 182 -4.89 18.57 -8.07
N ARG A 183 -5.68 19.02 -9.06
CA ARG A 183 -6.08 20.44 -9.17
C ARG A 183 -6.86 20.94 -7.93
N ARG A 184 -7.48 20.01 -7.20
CA ARG A 184 -8.22 20.27 -5.97
C ARG A 184 -7.41 20.00 -4.69
N GLY A 185 -6.08 19.80 -4.83
CA GLY A 185 -5.16 19.56 -3.71
C GLY A 185 -5.12 18.12 -3.19
N CYS A 186 -5.64 17.16 -3.95
CA CYS A 186 -5.62 15.74 -3.59
C CYS A 186 -4.74 14.93 -4.54
N GLU A 187 -3.53 14.57 -4.10
CA GLU A 187 -2.59 13.76 -4.90
C GLU A 187 -2.81 12.25 -4.76
N THR A 188 -3.68 11.79 -3.85
CA THR A 188 -3.92 10.34 -3.66
C THR A 188 -4.73 9.76 -4.80
N ASP A 189 -4.33 8.62 -5.29
CA ASP A 189 -4.98 7.87 -6.39
C ASP A 189 -6.26 7.15 -5.96
N GLN A 190 -6.35 6.75 -4.69
CA GLN A 190 -7.45 5.95 -4.14
C GLN A 190 -8.83 6.61 -4.29
N LYS A 191 -8.93 7.94 -4.04
CA LYS A 191 -10.20 8.65 -4.12
C LYS A 191 -10.71 8.77 -5.55
N SER A 192 -9.82 9.05 -6.50
CA SER A 192 -10.18 9.08 -7.93
C SER A 192 -10.59 7.70 -8.43
N LEU A 193 -9.90 6.62 -7.99
CA LEU A 193 -10.26 5.25 -8.30
C LEU A 193 -11.71 4.94 -7.88
N ALA A 194 -12.12 5.34 -6.68
CA ALA A 194 -13.48 5.10 -6.20
C ALA A 194 -14.57 5.67 -7.13
N TYR A 195 -14.34 6.85 -7.69
CA TYR A 195 -15.29 7.44 -8.64
C TYR A 195 -15.26 6.77 -10.01
N VAL A 196 -14.09 6.32 -10.47
CA VAL A 196 -14.04 5.55 -11.73
C VAL A 196 -14.78 4.23 -11.58
N VAL A 197 -14.60 3.54 -10.45
CA VAL A 197 -15.35 2.31 -10.12
C VAL A 197 -16.85 2.58 -10.09
N GLN A 198 -17.28 3.65 -9.42
CA GLN A 198 -18.69 4.06 -9.39
C GLN A 198 -19.28 4.29 -10.78
N ASP A 199 -18.53 4.95 -11.66
CA ASP A 199 -19.00 5.31 -13.00
C ASP A 199 -18.90 4.15 -14.00
N ASN A 200 -18.18 3.08 -13.64
CA ASN A 200 -18.00 1.87 -14.45
C ASN A 200 -18.30 0.61 -13.60
N PRO A 201 -19.55 0.43 -13.17
CA PRO A 201 -19.92 -0.67 -12.28
C PRO A 201 -19.64 -2.02 -12.94
N GLY A 202 -18.96 -2.90 -12.20
CA GLY A 202 -18.65 -4.26 -12.62
C GLY A 202 -17.45 -4.43 -13.57
N VAL A 203 -16.78 -3.36 -13.99
CA VAL A 203 -15.53 -3.43 -14.77
C VAL A 203 -14.40 -3.98 -13.89
N VAL A 204 -14.26 -3.47 -12.68
CA VAL A 204 -13.34 -4.05 -11.71
C VAL A 204 -14.00 -5.23 -11.01
N ARG A 205 -13.37 -6.39 -11.05
CA ARG A 205 -13.76 -7.59 -10.30
C ARG A 205 -12.90 -7.75 -9.06
N GLU A 206 -13.50 -8.25 -7.99
CA GLU A 206 -12.76 -8.52 -6.77
C GLU A 206 -11.75 -9.65 -6.98
N LEU A 207 -10.51 -9.39 -6.60
CA LEU A 207 -9.44 -10.38 -6.50
C LEU A 207 -9.42 -10.93 -5.06
N ASP A 208 -9.10 -12.22 -4.89
CA ASP A 208 -8.99 -12.80 -3.55
C ASP A 208 -7.96 -12.02 -2.71
N GLY A 209 -8.30 -11.73 -1.46
CA GLY A 209 -7.48 -10.96 -0.53
C GLY A 209 -6.08 -11.53 -0.28
N ILE A 210 -5.84 -12.81 -0.61
CA ILE A 210 -4.49 -13.43 -0.55
C ILE A 210 -3.48 -12.75 -1.49
N TYR A 211 -3.94 -12.13 -2.57
CA TYR A 211 -3.07 -11.43 -3.53
C TYR A 211 -2.78 -9.96 -3.15
N ASN A 212 -3.41 -9.46 -2.09
CA ASN A 212 -3.09 -8.15 -1.50
C ASN A 212 -3.47 -8.18 -0.02
N ALA A 213 -2.76 -9.01 0.75
CA ALA A 213 -3.00 -9.20 2.18
C ALA A 213 -2.54 -7.96 2.96
N GLN A 214 -3.47 -7.09 3.31
CA GLN A 214 -3.27 -5.77 3.91
C GLN A 214 -3.00 -5.93 5.42
N ILE A 215 -1.78 -6.30 5.78
CA ILE A 215 -1.38 -6.75 7.12
C ILE A 215 -1.56 -5.69 8.20
N ARG A 216 -1.43 -4.41 7.85
CA ARG A 216 -1.66 -3.30 8.80
C ARG A 216 -3.07 -3.27 9.37
N TYR A 217 -4.04 -3.77 8.62
CA TYR A 217 -5.46 -3.65 8.96
C TYR A 217 -6.08 -4.97 9.38
N SER A 218 -5.57 -6.09 8.89
CA SER A 218 -6.16 -7.39 9.16
C SER A 218 -5.13 -8.52 9.04
N VAL A 219 -5.17 -9.45 9.97
CA VAL A 219 -4.40 -10.71 9.90
C VAL A 219 -5.15 -11.81 9.15
N ARG A 220 -6.35 -11.53 8.63
CA ARG A 220 -7.23 -12.50 7.96
C ARG A 220 -6.52 -13.32 6.89
N TYR A 221 -5.68 -12.66 6.10
CA TYR A 221 -4.97 -13.30 5.00
C TYR A 221 -3.48 -13.57 5.30
N LEU A 222 -2.98 -13.29 6.52
CA LEU A 222 -1.56 -13.39 6.85
C LEU A 222 -0.98 -14.78 6.52
N CYS A 223 -1.62 -15.86 6.99
CA CYS A 223 -1.11 -17.21 6.80
C CYS A 223 -1.14 -17.66 5.33
N ARG A 224 -2.20 -17.31 4.59
CA ARG A 224 -2.43 -17.72 3.21
C ARG A 224 -1.97 -16.68 2.18
N GLY A 225 -1.57 -15.49 2.64
CA GLY A 225 -1.19 -14.39 1.75
C GLY A 225 -0.09 -14.77 0.79
N LYS A 226 -0.34 -14.57 -0.50
CA LYS A 226 0.64 -14.72 -1.58
C LYS A 226 1.40 -13.43 -1.82
N ILE A 227 0.74 -12.27 -1.61
CA ILE A 227 1.37 -10.95 -1.59
C ILE A 227 0.96 -10.27 -0.28
N LEU A 228 1.93 -10.02 0.60
CA LEU A 228 1.72 -9.25 1.83
C LEU A 228 1.98 -7.78 1.54
N HIS A 229 1.05 -6.91 1.94
CA HIS A 229 1.12 -5.47 1.76
C HIS A 229 1.24 -4.79 3.12
N PHE A 230 2.38 -4.13 3.37
CA PHE A 230 2.74 -3.62 4.68
C PHE A 230 2.34 -2.17 4.93
N PHE A 231 1.94 -1.41 3.89
CA PHE A 231 1.53 0.00 4.01
C PHE A 231 2.56 0.86 4.76
N THR A 232 3.78 0.84 4.29
CA THR A 232 4.85 1.63 4.84
C THR A 232 4.71 3.08 4.37
N GLY A 233 4.50 4.01 5.22
CA GLY A 233 4.41 5.43 4.85
C GLY A 233 3.25 6.17 5.51
N GLY A 234 2.52 5.53 6.39
CA GLY A 234 1.60 6.20 7.29
C GLY A 234 2.30 6.52 8.58
N ASP A 235 2.51 7.80 8.85
CA ASP A 235 3.05 8.30 10.09
C ASP A 235 2.39 7.64 11.30
N HIS A 236 3.18 7.22 12.28
CA HIS A 236 2.78 7.00 13.66
C HIS A 236 2.18 5.66 14.07
N VAL A 237 2.24 4.61 13.28
CA VAL A 237 1.92 3.27 13.79
C VAL A 237 3.20 2.47 13.90
N SER A 238 3.79 2.45 15.08
CA SER A 238 4.89 1.54 15.41
C SER A 238 4.34 0.13 15.60
N ILE A 239 4.03 -0.56 14.51
CA ILE A 239 3.98 -2.02 14.55
C ILE A 239 5.44 -2.43 14.40
N ASN A 240 5.97 -3.10 15.41
CA ASN A 240 7.35 -3.59 15.42
C ASN A 240 7.49 -4.81 14.49
N HIS A 241 7.27 -4.56 13.21
CA HIS A 241 7.57 -5.52 12.15
C HIS A 241 8.61 -4.89 11.22
N PRO A 242 9.72 -5.57 10.87
CA PRO A 242 10.84 -4.97 10.12
C PRO A 242 10.42 -4.27 8.83
N PHE A 243 9.43 -4.81 8.12
CA PHE A 243 8.90 -4.22 6.89
C PHE A 243 7.99 -3.01 7.13
N MET A 244 7.28 -2.94 8.27
CA MET A 244 6.43 -1.80 8.62
C MET A 244 7.22 -0.67 9.28
N ALA A 245 8.28 -1.03 10.04
CA ALA A 245 9.18 -0.09 10.70
C ALA A 245 10.31 0.39 9.80
N ASP A 246 10.31 0.01 8.53
CA ASP A 246 11.33 0.32 7.53
C ASP A 246 12.74 -0.22 7.84
N ALA A 247 12.91 -0.97 8.91
CA ALA A 247 14.22 -1.42 9.39
C ALA A 247 14.97 -2.27 8.34
N VAL A 248 14.25 -3.15 7.63
CA VAL A 248 14.86 -4.00 6.59
C VAL A 248 15.36 -3.18 5.40
N TYR A 249 14.66 -2.12 5.02
CA TYR A 249 15.05 -1.26 3.89
C TYR A 249 16.22 -0.35 4.25
N LEU A 250 16.28 0.13 5.49
CA LEU A 250 17.43 0.86 6.02
C LEU A 250 18.67 -0.05 6.08
N GLN A 251 18.51 -1.30 6.53
CA GLN A 251 19.57 -2.30 6.49
C GLN A 251 20.09 -2.53 5.08
N MET A 252 19.19 -2.69 4.07
CA MET A 252 19.60 -2.81 2.67
C MET A 252 20.44 -1.62 2.19
N LYS A 253 20.10 -0.43 2.65
CA LYS A 253 20.82 0.80 2.31
C LYS A 253 22.20 0.84 2.95
N GLU A 254 22.33 0.48 4.22
CA GLU A 254 23.58 0.40 4.95
C GLU A 254 24.53 -0.66 4.36
N GLU A 255 23.99 -1.84 4.02
CA GLU A 255 24.75 -2.96 3.46
C GLU A 255 24.93 -2.87 1.94
N ASN A 256 24.41 -1.81 1.30
CA ASN A 256 24.45 -1.61 -0.14
C ASN A 256 23.87 -2.78 -0.95
N GLY A 257 22.77 -3.37 -0.47
CA GLY A 257 22.08 -4.44 -1.19
C GLY A 257 21.32 -5.42 -0.31
N ILE A 258 20.90 -6.53 -0.91
CA ILE A 258 20.15 -7.61 -0.25
C ILE A 258 21.14 -8.62 0.30
N SER A 259 21.41 -8.56 1.59
CA SER A 259 22.26 -9.52 2.32
C SER A 259 21.53 -10.82 2.63
N GLU A 260 22.25 -11.82 3.15
CA GLU A 260 21.64 -13.09 3.58
C GLU A 260 20.65 -12.89 4.73
N ASN A 261 20.92 -11.97 5.65
CA ASN A 261 19.97 -11.63 6.72
C ASN A 261 18.66 -11.03 6.15
N VAL A 262 18.76 -10.11 5.19
CA VAL A 262 17.58 -9.56 4.50
C VAL A 262 16.81 -10.64 3.74
N LYS A 263 17.50 -11.58 3.08
CA LYS A 263 16.86 -12.73 2.41
C LYS A 263 16.12 -13.63 3.38
N GLN A 264 16.68 -13.86 4.56
CA GLN A 264 16.02 -14.62 5.63
C GLN A 264 14.78 -13.90 6.11
N GLN A 265 14.85 -12.58 6.37
CA GLN A 265 13.67 -11.78 6.77
C GLN A 265 12.55 -11.84 5.73
N VAL A 266 12.87 -11.84 4.42
CA VAL A 266 11.88 -12.08 3.36
C VAL A 266 11.24 -13.47 3.49
N GLY A 267 12.02 -14.50 3.80
CA GLY A 267 11.49 -15.85 4.04
C GLY A 267 10.54 -15.93 5.24
N ASP A 268 10.85 -15.19 6.29
CA ASP A 268 10.15 -15.21 7.57
C ASP A 268 9.11 -14.08 7.71
N CYS A 269 8.82 -13.33 6.65
CA CYS A 269 8.01 -12.10 6.70
C CYS A 269 6.59 -12.27 7.29
N LYS A 270 6.07 -13.48 7.36
CA LYS A 270 4.78 -13.79 7.99
C LYS A 270 4.86 -13.92 9.53
N SER A 271 6.06 -14.00 10.11
CA SER A 271 6.29 -14.32 11.52
C SER A 271 7.17 -13.32 12.28
N LEU A 272 7.66 -12.27 11.61
CA LEU A 272 8.57 -11.27 12.22
C LEU A 272 7.86 -10.22 13.09
N PHE A 273 6.71 -10.55 13.67
CA PHE A 273 6.01 -9.66 14.60
C PHE A 273 6.72 -9.64 15.96
N ASP A 274 6.78 -8.43 16.55
CA ASP A 274 7.30 -8.27 17.91
C ASP A 274 6.49 -9.12 18.91
N VAL A 275 7.15 -9.57 19.97
CA VAL A 275 6.53 -10.30 21.08
C VAL A 275 5.41 -9.52 21.78
N GLN A 276 5.38 -8.20 21.64
CA GLN A 276 4.30 -7.33 22.13
C GLN A 276 3.13 -7.20 21.15
N SER A 277 3.23 -7.77 19.94
CA SER A 277 2.11 -7.78 18.99
C SER A 277 1.06 -8.78 19.44
N TYR A 278 -0.18 -8.35 19.57
CA TYR A 278 -1.28 -9.19 19.99
C TYR A 278 -2.56 -8.91 19.20
N ILE A 279 -3.45 -9.89 19.16
CA ILE A 279 -4.76 -9.76 18.55
C ILE A 279 -5.71 -9.15 19.58
N MET A 280 -6.38 -8.06 19.21
CA MET A 280 -7.34 -7.38 20.08
C MET A 280 -8.61 -8.20 20.26
N THR A 281 -9.14 -8.24 21.48
CA THR A 281 -10.47 -8.76 21.77
C THR A 281 -11.57 -7.84 21.18
N GLY A 282 -12.81 -8.33 21.10
CA GLY A 282 -13.94 -7.52 20.63
C GLY A 282 -14.14 -6.23 21.42
N VAL A 283 -13.97 -6.27 22.75
CA VAL A 283 -14.09 -5.10 23.63
C VAL A 283 -12.97 -4.09 23.38
N GLU A 284 -11.72 -4.55 23.23
CA GLU A 284 -10.58 -3.68 22.92
C GLU A 284 -10.75 -3.03 21.54
N LEU A 285 -11.27 -3.79 20.56
CA LEU A 285 -11.56 -3.26 19.24
C LEU A 285 -12.66 -2.19 19.27
N GLU A 286 -13.70 -2.37 20.10
CA GLU A 286 -14.75 -1.38 20.32
C GLU A 286 -14.17 -0.08 20.92
N ILE A 287 -13.32 -0.18 21.93
CA ILE A 287 -12.64 0.97 22.55
C ILE A 287 -11.75 1.67 21.52
N LYS A 288 -10.98 0.93 20.74
CA LYS A 288 -10.13 1.47 19.66
C LYS A 288 -10.95 2.22 18.61
N ASN A 289 -12.17 1.80 18.34
CA ASN A 289 -13.06 2.44 17.38
C ASN A 289 -13.82 3.66 17.97
N ASN A 290 -13.69 3.91 19.27
CA ASN A 290 -14.34 5.04 19.94
C ASN A 290 -13.66 6.37 19.57
N ALA A 291 -14.47 7.46 19.55
CA ALA A 291 -13.98 8.82 19.29
C ALA A 291 -12.88 9.25 20.28
N SER A 292 -12.97 8.83 21.55
CA SER A 292 -11.97 9.10 22.58
C SER A 292 -10.58 8.59 22.21
N TYR A 293 -10.49 7.38 21.65
CA TYR A 293 -9.21 6.84 21.19
C TYR A 293 -8.63 7.66 20.04
N ARG A 294 -9.47 8.12 19.11
CA ARG A 294 -9.03 8.98 17.99
C ARG A 294 -8.48 10.32 18.50
N VAL A 295 -9.15 10.92 19.50
CA VAL A 295 -8.67 12.15 20.13
C VAL A 295 -7.31 11.91 20.78
N LEU A 296 -7.13 10.81 21.53
CA LEU A 296 -5.84 10.48 22.13
C LEU A 296 -4.72 10.29 21.09
N LEU A 297 -5.04 9.67 19.95
CA LEU A 297 -4.10 9.50 18.86
C LEU A 297 -3.69 10.84 18.25
N LEU A 298 -4.65 11.73 17.99
CA LEU A 298 -4.41 13.09 17.48
C LEU A 298 -3.58 13.91 18.47
N LEU A 299 -3.89 13.84 19.77
CA LEU A 299 -3.11 14.52 20.82
C LEU A 299 -1.66 14.01 20.83
N ARG A 300 -1.45 12.69 20.72
CA ARG A 300 -0.09 12.11 20.70
C ARG A 300 0.72 12.62 19.51
N ILE A 301 0.10 12.76 18.33
CA ILE A 301 0.75 13.13 17.08
C ILE A 301 1.03 14.63 17.01
N TYR A 302 0.01 15.44 17.23
CA TYR A 302 0.06 16.87 16.95
C TYR A 302 0.28 17.72 18.20
N PHE A 303 -0.05 17.20 19.39
CA PHE A 303 0.00 17.92 20.66
C PHE A 303 0.64 17.08 21.78
N PRO A 304 1.93 16.68 21.65
CA PRO A 304 2.56 15.72 22.56
C PRO A 304 2.59 16.17 24.02
N ILE A 305 2.62 17.46 24.31
CA ILE A 305 2.56 17.99 25.67
C ILE A 305 1.17 17.74 26.27
N LEU A 306 0.10 18.05 25.53
CA LEU A 306 -1.28 17.80 25.99
C LEU A 306 -1.54 16.29 26.15
N TYR A 307 -0.98 15.47 25.28
CA TYR A 307 -1.05 14.01 25.42
C TYR A 307 -0.41 13.55 26.73
N LYS A 308 0.79 14.05 27.08
CA LYS A 308 1.48 13.71 28.34
C LYS A 308 0.66 14.10 29.56
N ILE A 309 0.08 15.31 29.56
CA ILE A 309 -0.80 15.79 30.65
C ILE A 309 -2.01 14.87 30.78
N ASN A 310 -2.69 14.59 29.67
CA ASN A 310 -3.86 13.70 29.67
C ASN A 310 -3.51 12.30 30.19
N ASN A 311 -2.38 11.75 29.76
CA ASN A 311 -1.92 10.43 30.20
C ASN A 311 -1.62 10.41 31.72
N MET A 312 -1.02 11.46 32.28
CA MET A 312 -0.79 11.58 33.74
C MET A 312 -2.13 11.58 34.50
N MET A 313 -3.12 12.35 34.03
CA MET A 313 -4.46 12.38 34.63
C MET A 313 -5.14 11.01 34.53
N ALA A 314 -5.05 10.34 33.39
CA ALA A 314 -5.60 9.01 33.19
C ALA A 314 -4.93 7.96 34.08
N CYS A 315 -3.60 8.02 34.28
CA CYS A 315 -2.89 7.15 35.21
C CYS A 315 -3.37 7.33 36.67
N PHE A 316 -3.55 8.57 37.11
CA PHE A 316 -4.08 8.86 38.45
C PHE A 316 -5.50 8.31 38.62
N LEU A 317 -6.38 8.55 37.64
CA LEU A 317 -7.75 8.04 37.63
C LEU A 317 -7.78 6.52 37.64
N ASN A 318 -6.92 5.86 36.87
CA ASN A 318 -6.82 4.41 36.80
C ASN A 318 -6.46 3.81 38.17
N VAL A 319 -5.49 4.40 38.90
CA VAL A 319 -5.14 3.96 40.25
C VAL A 319 -6.33 4.09 41.21
N MET A 320 -7.09 5.19 41.11
CA MET A 320 -8.28 5.37 41.95
C MET A 320 -9.37 4.33 41.64
N LEU A 321 -9.70 4.15 40.35
CA LEU A 321 -10.72 3.18 39.90
C LEU A 321 -10.35 1.75 40.28
N THR A 322 -9.09 1.37 40.09
CA THR A 322 -8.61 0.02 40.48
C THR A 322 -8.78 -0.23 41.98
N LYS A 323 -8.46 0.77 42.82
CA LYS A 323 -8.67 0.66 44.27
C LYS A 323 -10.14 0.55 44.64
N MET A 324 -11.04 1.19 43.90
CA MET A 324 -12.49 1.10 44.12
C MET A 324 -13.05 -0.27 43.69
N CYS A 325 -12.56 -0.81 42.55
CA CYS A 325 -12.98 -2.15 42.07
C CYS A 325 -12.51 -3.29 42.97
N LEU A 326 -11.31 -3.15 43.58
CA LEU A 326 -10.78 -4.15 44.52
C LEU A 326 -11.47 -4.17 45.90
N LYS A 327 -12.32 -3.15 46.19
CA LYS A 327 -13.11 -3.08 47.43
C LYS A 327 -14.52 -3.64 47.28
N LYS A 328 -14.92 -4.06 46.10
CA LYS A 328 -16.15 -4.83 45.82
C LYS A 328 -15.83 -6.30 45.72
#